data_65de1fbb1708d49615ca3f6eff9bc8d1
#
_entry.id   65de1fbb1708d49615ca3f6eff9bc8d1
#
_cell.length_a   1.000
_cell.length_b   1.000
_cell.length_c   1.000
_cell.angle_alpha   90.00
_cell.angle_beta   90.00
_cell.angle_gamma   90.00
#
_symmetry.space_group_name_H-M   'P 1'
#
loop_
_entity.id
_entity.type
_entity.pdbx_description
1 polymer ?
#
loop_
_entity_poly.entity_id
_entity_poly.type
_entity_poly.pdbx_seq_one_letter_code
_entity_poly.pdbx_strand_id
1 'polypeptide(L)'
;MCGRFTTRLTPAELVEAFGLAGVDESVAGALPVRFNIAPRQMVPVVSNHGPRVLRAFRWGLVPWWAKDIKTGDRLINARVETLGQRPAFRAGERNRCLVLADGFYEWKHEAGRKLPFFFELEGGAPFAFAGMWDRWHDPAGETLHSCVLLTRSSVGEVARVHDRMPIVLPRRLYDTWLEPGPVPLSEWRRRLRDLEPPFIARPISTYVNVVEHEGPECLAPLPAPA
;
A
#
# COMPACT_ATOMS: atom_id res chain seq x y z
N MET A 1 4.48 1.37 11.35
CA MET A 1 3.33 1.37 10.41
C MET A 1 3.87 1.61 9.02
N CYS A 2 3.46 0.79 8.03
CA CYS A 2 3.96 0.91 6.66
C CYS A 2 3.80 2.34 6.12
N GLY A 3 4.90 3.02 5.93
CA GLY A 3 4.96 4.40 5.45
C GLY A 3 5.81 4.57 4.18
N ARG A 4 6.40 3.51 3.67
CA ARG A 4 7.21 3.47 2.46
C ARG A 4 7.14 2.12 1.78
N PHE A 5 7.09 2.11 0.46
CA PHE A 5 7.14 0.87 -0.32
C PHE A 5 7.75 1.10 -1.71
N THR A 6 7.91 0.04 -2.46
CA THR A 6 8.48 0.06 -3.81
C THR A 6 7.50 -0.46 -4.85
N THR A 7 7.61 0.06 -6.06
CA THR A 7 7.05 -0.50 -7.28
C THR A 7 8.11 -0.36 -8.36
N ARG A 8 8.95 -1.38 -8.49
CA ARG A 8 10.10 -1.41 -9.41
C ARG A 8 9.72 -1.94 -10.80
N LEU A 9 8.42 -2.17 -11.02
CA LEU A 9 7.86 -2.59 -12.29
C LEU A 9 7.24 -1.41 -13.01
N THR A 10 7.37 -1.41 -14.33
CA THR A 10 6.67 -0.49 -15.23
C THR A 10 5.16 -0.78 -15.22
N PRO A 11 4.30 0.16 -15.66
CA PRO A 11 2.88 -0.09 -15.83
C PRO A 11 2.55 -1.33 -16.69
N ALA A 12 3.31 -1.58 -17.77
CA ALA A 12 3.14 -2.74 -18.63
C ALA A 12 3.44 -4.06 -17.89
N GLU A 13 4.54 -4.11 -17.15
CA GLU A 13 4.91 -5.26 -16.32
C GLU A 13 3.90 -5.51 -15.20
N LEU A 14 3.32 -4.46 -14.61
CA LEU A 14 2.25 -4.59 -13.62
C LEU A 14 0.98 -5.19 -14.25
N VAL A 15 0.60 -4.73 -15.45
CA VAL A 15 -0.55 -5.28 -16.20
C VAL A 15 -0.36 -6.77 -16.43
N GLU A 16 0.82 -7.18 -16.91
CA GLU A 16 1.15 -8.58 -17.14
C GLU A 16 1.17 -9.39 -15.83
N ALA A 17 1.92 -8.92 -14.83
CA ALA A 17 2.12 -9.62 -13.56
C ALA A 17 0.82 -9.85 -12.79
N PHE A 18 -0.16 -8.95 -12.93
CA PHE A 18 -1.45 -9.04 -12.23
C PHE A 18 -2.62 -9.47 -13.13
N GLY A 19 -2.38 -9.76 -14.41
CA GLY A 19 -3.39 -10.21 -15.37
C GLY A 19 -4.49 -9.17 -15.58
N LEU A 20 -4.13 -7.89 -15.69
CA LEU A 20 -5.08 -6.79 -15.84
C LEU A 20 -5.49 -6.60 -17.30
N ALA A 21 -6.67 -6.03 -17.51
CA ALA A 21 -7.22 -5.78 -18.86
C ALA A 21 -6.52 -4.60 -19.57
N GLY A 22 -5.69 -3.83 -18.87
CA GLY A 22 -4.98 -2.69 -19.43
C GLY A 22 -4.71 -1.59 -18.39
N VAL A 23 -4.53 -0.39 -18.90
CA VAL A 23 -4.15 0.81 -18.14
C VAL A 23 -5.24 1.87 -18.29
N ASP A 24 -5.64 2.49 -17.20
CA ASP A 24 -6.56 3.63 -17.17
C ASP A 24 -5.83 4.93 -17.54
N GLU A 25 -6.54 5.93 -18.07
CA GLU A 25 -5.96 7.24 -18.42
C GLU A 25 -5.28 7.95 -17.24
N SER A 26 -5.74 7.69 -16.02
CA SER A 26 -5.13 8.25 -14.79
C SER A 26 -3.67 7.87 -14.58
N VAL A 27 -3.18 6.85 -15.31
CA VAL A 27 -1.80 6.35 -15.19
C VAL A 27 -0.83 7.15 -16.04
N ALA A 28 -1.29 7.93 -17.02
CA ALA A 28 -0.44 8.65 -17.94
C ALA A 28 0.59 9.53 -17.20
N GLY A 29 1.85 9.10 -17.18
CA GLY A 29 2.95 9.79 -16.48
C GLY A 29 2.91 9.77 -14.95
N ALA A 30 1.87 9.18 -14.33
CA ALA A 30 1.67 9.21 -12.87
C ALA A 30 2.39 8.06 -12.13
N LEU A 31 2.76 6.98 -12.82
CA LEU A 31 3.33 5.77 -12.23
C LEU A 31 4.69 5.40 -12.85
N PRO A 32 5.76 6.16 -12.61
CA PRO A 32 7.10 5.71 -12.94
C PRO A 32 7.54 4.55 -12.04
N VAL A 33 8.58 3.84 -12.43
CA VAL A 33 9.29 2.91 -11.54
C VAL A 33 9.80 3.67 -10.31
N ARG A 34 9.51 3.16 -9.12
CA ARG A 34 9.80 3.85 -7.86
C ARG A 34 10.42 2.92 -6.82
N PHE A 35 11.46 3.43 -6.18
CA PHE A 35 12.18 2.74 -5.10
C PHE A 35 11.84 3.28 -3.71
N ASN A 36 11.16 4.41 -3.61
CA ASN A 36 10.91 5.08 -2.33
C ASN A 36 9.56 5.82 -2.30
N ILE A 37 8.47 5.09 -2.55
CA ILE A 37 7.12 5.67 -2.54
C ILE A 37 6.75 6.06 -1.11
N ALA A 38 6.32 7.30 -0.94
CA ALA A 38 5.89 7.89 0.33
C ALA A 38 4.41 8.32 0.28
N PRO A 39 3.77 8.55 1.45
CA PRO A 39 2.41 9.11 1.50
C PRO A 39 2.27 10.38 0.67
N ARG A 40 1.04 10.64 0.20
CA ARG A 40 0.62 11.73 -0.69
C ARG A 40 1.02 11.56 -2.16
N GLN A 41 1.84 10.59 -2.50
CA GLN A 41 2.20 10.28 -3.87
C GLN A 41 1.15 9.39 -4.55
N MET A 42 1.16 9.38 -5.88
CA MET A 42 0.33 8.48 -6.68
C MET A 42 0.90 7.07 -6.62
N VAL A 43 0.03 6.07 -6.47
CA VAL A 43 0.39 4.67 -6.33
C VAL A 43 -0.43 3.79 -7.28
N PRO A 44 0.11 2.65 -7.74
CA PRO A 44 -0.59 1.75 -8.64
C PRO A 44 -1.70 0.99 -7.89
N VAL A 45 -2.92 1.05 -8.45
CA VAL A 45 -4.12 0.50 -7.82
C VAL A 45 -4.97 -0.27 -8.82
N VAL A 46 -5.57 -1.37 -8.36
CA VAL A 46 -6.72 -2.02 -9.01
C VAL A 46 -7.91 -1.89 -8.09
N SER A 47 -8.97 -1.21 -8.52
CA SER A 47 -10.18 -0.99 -7.70
C SER A 47 -11.25 -2.02 -8.02
N ASN A 48 -12.19 -2.21 -7.08
CA ASN A 48 -13.35 -3.08 -7.25
C ASN A 48 -14.51 -2.45 -8.05
N HIS A 49 -14.31 -1.24 -8.58
CA HIS A 49 -15.28 -0.57 -9.44
C HIS A 49 -14.81 -0.54 -10.90
N GLY A 50 -15.69 -0.94 -11.80
CA GLY A 50 -15.41 -0.98 -13.24
C GLY A 50 -14.47 -2.12 -13.66
N PRO A 51 -13.84 -2.00 -14.83
CA PRO A 51 -12.94 -3.02 -15.34
C PRO A 51 -11.67 -3.13 -14.48
N ARG A 52 -11.07 -4.31 -14.48
CA ARG A 52 -9.80 -4.58 -13.78
C ARG A 52 -8.64 -4.04 -14.59
N VAL A 53 -8.43 -2.75 -14.48
CA VAL A 53 -7.32 -2.02 -15.11
C VAL A 53 -6.44 -1.39 -14.04
N LEU A 54 -5.19 -1.10 -14.40
CA LEU A 54 -4.27 -0.36 -13.57
C LEU A 54 -4.71 1.10 -13.50
N ARG A 55 -4.81 1.66 -12.30
CA ARG A 55 -5.14 3.05 -12.00
C ARG A 55 -4.08 3.69 -11.12
N ALA A 56 -4.05 5.02 -11.10
CA ALA A 56 -3.21 5.80 -10.20
C ALA A 56 -4.10 6.49 -9.15
N PHE A 57 -3.94 6.14 -7.87
CA PHE A 57 -4.62 6.78 -6.75
C PHE A 57 -3.63 7.45 -5.81
N ARG A 58 -4.04 8.54 -5.17
CA ARG A 58 -3.23 9.19 -4.13
C ARG A 58 -3.19 8.32 -2.87
N TRP A 59 -2.00 8.05 -2.35
CA TRP A 59 -1.87 7.38 -1.05
C TRP A 59 -2.07 8.35 0.10
N GLY A 60 -3.09 8.09 0.88
CA GLY A 60 -3.63 8.93 1.93
C GLY A 60 -5.09 9.27 1.64
N LEU A 61 -6.01 8.50 2.25
CA LEU A 61 -7.44 8.52 1.98
C LEU A 61 -8.03 9.89 2.30
N VAL A 62 -8.60 10.54 1.30
CA VAL A 62 -9.42 11.74 1.47
C VAL A 62 -10.87 11.30 1.41
N PRO A 63 -11.60 11.22 2.55
CA PRO A 63 -13.00 10.83 2.53
C PRO A 63 -13.85 11.81 1.72
N TRP A 64 -14.89 11.32 1.05
CA TRP A 64 -15.77 12.13 0.20
C TRP A 64 -16.31 13.41 0.87
N TRP A 65 -16.48 13.39 2.19
CA TRP A 65 -16.99 14.50 3.01
C TRP A 65 -15.89 15.44 3.54
N ALA A 66 -14.62 15.16 3.26
CA ALA A 66 -13.51 15.98 3.75
C ALA A 66 -13.54 17.40 3.12
N LYS A 67 -13.25 18.40 3.93
CA LYS A 67 -13.18 19.80 3.49
C LYS A 67 -11.84 20.17 2.88
N ASP A 68 -10.78 19.38 3.16
CA ASP A 68 -9.42 19.67 2.74
C ASP A 68 -8.69 18.34 2.40
N ILE A 69 -7.94 18.35 1.32
CA ILE A 69 -7.08 17.24 0.87
C ILE A 69 -6.09 16.80 1.95
N LYS A 70 -5.67 17.71 2.84
CA LYS A 70 -4.76 17.44 3.97
C LYS A 70 -5.33 16.44 4.98
N THR A 71 -6.66 16.22 4.97
CA THR A 71 -7.28 15.16 5.78
C THR A 71 -6.64 13.80 5.47
N GLY A 72 -6.30 13.53 4.21
CA GLY A 72 -5.66 12.31 3.75
C GLY A 72 -4.24 12.10 4.30
N ASP A 73 -3.52 13.14 4.67
CA ASP A 73 -2.14 13.03 5.14
C ASP A 73 -2.00 12.20 6.43
N ARG A 74 -3.07 12.08 7.20
CA ARG A 74 -3.14 11.28 8.44
C ARG A 74 -3.85 9.94 8.25
N LEU A 75 -4.38 9.66 7.06
CA LEU A 75 -5.17 8.47 6.74
C LEU A 75 -4.42 7.57 5.74
N ILE A 76 -3.14 7.37 5.96
CA ILE A 76 -2.29 6.51 5.11
C ILE A 76 -2.44 5.03 5.43
N ASN A 77 -2.85 4.69 6.67
CA ASN A 77 -3.06 3.33 7.14
C ASN A 77 -4.36 3.21 7.94
N ALA A 78 -5.06 2.09 7.78
CA ALA A 78 -6.23 1.71 8.56
C ALA A 78 -5.98 0.38 9.27
N ARG A 79 -6.17 0.34 10.59
CA ARG A 79 -6.00 -0.88 11.38
C ARG A 79 -7.20 -1.79 11.17
N VAL A 80 -6.97 -3.04 10.76
CA VAL A 80 -8.02 -4.02 10.52
C VAL A 80 -8.84 -4.30 11.79
N GLU A 81 -8.21 -4.21 12.95
CA GLU A 81 -8.84 -4.48 14.25
C GLU A 81 -9.95 -3.46 14.59
N THR A 82 -9.82 -2.24 14.07
CA THR A 82 -10.75 -1.12 14.33
C THR A 82 -11.50 -0.65 13.08
N LEU A 83 -11.48 -1.44 12.01
CA LEU A 83 -12.30 -1.18 10.82
C LEU A 83 -13.79 -1.09 11.20
N GLY A 84 -14.48 -0.08 10.68
CA GLY A 84 -15.89 0.21 10.97
C GLY A 84 -16.12 1.16 12.15
N GLN A 85 -15.15 1.34 13.05
CA GLN A 85 -15.26 2.27 14.18
C GLN A 85 -15.02 3.73 13.76
N ARG A 86 -14.25 3.96 12.68
CA ARG A 86 -13.93 5.31 12.20
C ARG A 86 -14.78 5.68 10.98
N PRO A 87 -15.49 6.81 11.00
CA PRO A 87 -16.31 7.27 9.87
C PRO A 87 -15.54 7.34 8.54
N ALA A 88 -14.27 7.74 8.60
CA ALA A 88 -13.42 7.85 7.41
C ALA A 88 -13.24 6.52 6.63
N PHE A 89 -13.45 5.36 7.26
CA PHE A 89 -13.25 4.04 6.65
C PHE A 89 -14.56 3.31 6.29
N ARG A 90 -15.72 3.94 6.52
CA ARG A 90 -17.03 3.32 6.22
C ARG A 90 -17.22 3.03 4.73
N ALA A 91 -16.67 3.89 3.86
CA ALA A 91 -16.69 3.65 2.42
C ALA A 91 -16.03 2.31 2.02
N GLY A 92 -15.10 1.80 2.84
CA GLY A 92 -14.39 0.54 2.60
C GLY A 92 -15.28 -0.72 2.57
N GLU A 93 -16.52 -0.67 3.08
CA GLU A 93 -17.48 -1.75 2.89
C GLU A 93 -17.83 -1.96 1.40
N ARG A 94 -17.79 -0.89 0.62
CA ARG A 94 -18.08 -0.89 -0.83
C ARG A 94 -16.85 -0.67 -1.69
N ASN A 95 -15.90 0.12 -1.22
CA ASN A 95 -14.77 0.63 -1.99
C ASN A 95 -13.47 -0.03 -1.55
N ARG A 96 -13.13 -1.15 -2.17
CA ARG A 96 -11.91 -1.91 -1.92
C ARG A 96 -10.96 -1.83 -3.11
N CYS A 97 -9.68 -1.91 -2.83
CA CYS A 97 -8.66 -1.93 -3.88
C CYS A 97 -7.46 -2.81 -3.50
N LEU A 98 -6.72 -3.19 -4.50
CA LEU A 98 -5.36 -3.72 -4.40
C LEU A 98 -4.40 -2.56 -4.65
N VAL A 99 -3.45 -2.33 -3.76
CA VAL A 99 -2.33 -1.42 -4.00
C VAL A 99 -1.12 -2.27 -4.34
N LEU A 100 -0.61 -2.13 -5.58
CA LEU A 100 0.40 -3.02 -6.13
C LEU A 100 1.79 -2.59 -5.66
N ALA A 101 2.61 -3.57 -5.31
CA ALA A 101 3.96 -3.35 -4.78
C ALA A 101 4.86 -4.57 -5.06
N ASP A 102 6.14 -4.41 -4.88
CA ASP A 102 7.12 -5.50 -4.92
C ASP A 102 8.05 -5.53 -3.69
N GLY A 103 7.86 -4.58 -2.76
CA GLY A 103 8.55 -4.54 -1.49
C GLY A 103 8.09 -3.38 -0.63
N PHE A 104 8.40 -3.40 0.65
CA PHE A 104 8.13 -2.29 1.56
C PHE A 104 9.22 -2.13 2.60
N TYR A 105 9.21 -1.00 3.28
CA TYR A 105 10.19 -0.65 4.30
C TYR A 105 9.53 -0.55 5.67
N GLU A 106 10.24 -1.03 6.69
CA GLU A 106 9.98 -0.72 8.09
C GLU A 106 11.30 -0.46 8.83
N TRP A 107 11.21 0.22 9.96
CA TRP A 107 12.38 0.67 10.70
C TRP A 107 12.44 0.02 12.08
N LYS A 108 13.54 -0.67 12.34
CA LYS A 108 13.87 -1.12 13.69
C LYS A 108 14.42 0.03 14.51
N HIS A 109 13.88 0.24 15.69
CA HIS A 109 14.41 1.17 16.65
C HIS A 109 15.36 0.44 17.59
N GLU A 110 16.65 0.71 17.48
CA GLU A 110 17.69 0.06 18.28
C GLU A 110 18.74 1.07 18.70
N ALA A 111 19.05 1.14 20.01
CA ALA A 111 20.03 2.06 20.58
C ALA A 111 19.89 3.53 20.10
N GLY A 112 18.65 4.04 20.02
CA GLY A 112 18.36 5.40 19.56
C GLY A 112 18.49 5.64 18.05
N ARG A 113 18.79 4.61 17.26
CA ARG A 113 18.91 4.66 15.80
C ARG A 113 17.69 4.05 15.13
N LYS A 114 17.37 4.56 13.95
CA LYS A 114 16.37 3.97 13.03
C LYS A 114 17.10 3.21 11.94
N LEU A 115 17.06 1.89 12.00
CA LEU A 115 17.68 1.01 11.03
C LEU A 115 16.59 0.55 10.04
N PRO A 116 16.67 0.92 8.75
CA PRO A 116 15.70 0.51 7.76
C PRO A 116 15.92 -0.95 7.36
N PHE A 117 14.81 -1.66 7.22
CA PHE A 117 14.74 -3.00 6.67
C PHE A 117 13.84 -2.99 5.44
N PHE A 118 14.25 -3.71 4.42
CA PHE A 118 13.46 -3.96 3.24
C PHE A 118 12.85 -5.36 3.31
N PHE A 119 11.56 -5.44 3.00
CA PHE A 119 10.78 -6.67 2.97
C PHE A 119 10.27 -6.92 1.57
N GLU A 120 10.51 -8.11 1.05
CA GLU A 120 9.97 -8.61 -0.20
C GLU A 120 9.52 -10.07 -0.02
N LEU A 121 8.64 -10.55 -0.89
CA LEU A 121 8.27 -11.97 -0.86
C LEU A 121 9.46 -12.83 -1.27
N GLU A 122 9.56 -14.01 -0.68
CA GLU A 122 10.50 -15.03 -1.13
C GLU A 122 10.31 -15.30 -2.64
N GLY A 123 11.40 -15.25 -3.39
CA GLY A 123 11.37 -15.31 -4.86
C GLY A 123 11.12 -13.98 -5.57
N GLY A 124 10.93 -12.86 -4.85
CA GLY A 124 10.88 -11.51 -5.43
C GLY A 124 9.61 -11.19 -6.23
N ALA A 125 8.57 -12.03 -6.14
CA ALA A 125 7.33 -11.81 -6.88
C ALA A 125 6.58 -10.56 -6.39
N PRO A 126 5.98 -9.75 -7.30
CA PRO A 126 5.14 -8.64 -6.91
C PRO A 126 3.86 -9.13 -6.22
N PHE A 127 3.35 -8.29 -5.34
CA PHE A 127 2.19 -8.58 -4.51
C PHE A 127 1.26 -7.36 -4.39
N ALA A 128 0.11 -7.54 -3.76
CA ALA A 128 -0.80 -6.45 -3.50
C ALA A 128 -1.11 -6.30 -2.02
N PHE A 129 -1.07 -5.08 -1.53
CA PHE A 129 -1.64 -4.72 -0.25
C PHE A 129 -3.17 -4.66 -0.35
N ALA A 130 -3.86 -5.12 0.69
CA ALA A 130 -5.28 -4.82 0.86
C ALA A 130 -5.44 -3.32 1.13
N GLY A 131 -6.26 -2.66 0.34
CA GLY A 131 -6.56 -1.25 0.47
C GLY A 131 -8.05 -0.95 0.41
N MET A 132 -8.41 0.21 0.90
CA MET A 132 -9.73 0.83 0.69
C MET A 132 -9.51 2.16 0.01
N TRP A 133 -10.52 2.61 -0.74
CA TRP A 133 -10.41 3.86 -1.48
C TRP A 133 -11.68 4.70 -1.36
N ASP A 134 -11.55 6.01 -1.66
CA ASP A 134 -12.68 6.92 -1.75
C ASP A 134 -12.47 7.92 -2.88
N ARG A 135 -13.56 8.53 -3.29
CA ARG A 135 -13.60 9.58 -4.30
C ARG A 135 -14.00 10.89 -3.63
N TRP A 136 -13.11 11.84 -3.67
CA TRP A 136 -13.32 13.18 -3.15
C TRP A 136 -13.38 14.20 -4.28
N HIS A 137 -14.24 15.19 -4.16
CA HIS A 137 -14.31 16.33 -5.06
C HIS A 137 -13.75 17.54 -4.35
N ASP A 138 -12.81 18.21 -5.01
CA ASP A 138 -12.28 19.46 -4.48
C ASP A 138 -13.29 20.62 -4.63
N PRO A 139 -13.02 21.81 -4.05
CA PRO A 139 -13.89 22.97 -4.20
C PRO A 139 -14.06 23.46 -5.64
N ALA A 140 -13.16 23.12 -6.57
CA ALA A 140 -13.26 23.42 -7.98
C ALA A 140 -14.04 22.37 -8.78
N GLY A 141 -14.44 21.24 -8.12
CA GLY A 141 -15.19 20.14 -8.72
C GLY A 141 -14.30 19.05 -9.32
N GLU A 142 -12.96 19.17 -9.21
CA GLU A 142 -12.04 18.14 -9.67
C GLU A 142 -12.13 16.88 -8.81
N THR A 143 -12.05 15.72 -9.46
CA THR A 143 -12.16 14.43 -8.79
C THR A 143 -10.80 13.89 -8.42
N LEU A 144 -10.60 13.58 -7.14
CA LEU A 144 -9.44 12.86 -6.63
C LEU A 144 -9.83 11.48 -6.13
N HIS A 145 -9.18 10.43 -6.67
CA HIS A 145 -9.23 9.09 -6.10
C HIS A 145 -8.06 8.91 -5.13
N SER A 146 -8.36 8.44 -3.93
CA SER A 146 -7.35 8.25 -2.88
C SER A 146 -7.54 6.92 -2.18
N CYS A 147 -6.46 6.36 -1.64
CA CYS A 147 -6.49 5.06 -0.98
C CYS A 147 -5.76 5.05 0.36
N VAL A 148 -6.07 4.04 1.15
CA VAL A 148 -5.45 3.74 2.44
C VAL A 148 -5.03 2.27 2.47
N LEU A 149 -3.87 1.96 3.05
CA LEU A 149 -3.43 0.58 3.25
C LEU A 149 -4.04 0.00 4.52
N LEU A 150 -4.50 -1.25 4.48
CA LEU A 150 -4.89 -1.98 5.67
C LEU A 150 -3.64 -2.54 6.37
N THR A 151 -3.63 -2.41 7.69
CA THR A 151 -2.54 -2.92 8.54
C THR A 151 -3.08 -3.79 9.66
N ARG A 152 -2.23 -4.67 10.16
CA ARG A 152 -2.48 -5.57 11.29
C ARG A 152 -1.26 -5.65 12.21
N SER A 153 -1.39 -6.35 13.33
CA SER A 153 -0.23 -6.75 14.12
C SER A 153 0.71 -7.62 13.27
N SER A 154 2.00 -7.37 13.38
CA SER A 154 3.01 -8.06 12.59
C SER A 154 3.18 -9.52 13.01
N VAL A 155 3.60 -10.34 12.03
CA VAL A 155 3.94 -11.76 12.21
C VAL A 155 5.24 -12.05 11.44
N GLY A 156 5.83 -13.22 11.68
CA GLY A 156 7.01 -13.69 10.96
C GLY A 156 8.20 -12.72 11.04
N GLU A 157 8.89 -12.53 9.93
CA GLU A 157 10.09 -11.67 9.86
C GLU A 157 9.79 -10.19 10.19
N VAL A 158 8.58 -9.70 9.85
CA VAL A 158 8.23 -8.29 10.10
C VAL A 158 8.14 -8.02 11.61
N ALA A 159 7.68 -8.99 12.41
CA ALA A 159 7.57 -8.86 13.86
C ALA A 159 8.92 -8.65 14.58
N ARG A 160 10.03 -9.04 13.94
CA ARG A 160 11.39 -8.80 14.47
C ARG A 160 11.84 -7.35 14.34
N VAL A 161 11.14 -6.57 13.51
CA VAL A 161 11.52 -5.19 13.15
C VAL A 161 10.50 -4.18 13.65
N HIS A 162 9.20 -4.46 13.47
CA HIS A 162 8.12 -3.54 13.82
C HIS A 162 6.87 -4.29 14.29
N ASP A 163 6.07 -3.68 15.18
CA ASP A 163 4.83 -4.25 15.76
C ASP A 163 3.64 -4.28 14.79
N ARG A 164 3.72 -3.57 13.68
CA ARG A 164 2.67 -3.48 12.65
C ARG A 164 3.21 -3.84 11.28
N MET A 165 2.35 -4.44 10.45
CA MET A 165 2.65 -4.73 9.04
C MET A 165 1.46 -4.41 8.14
N PRO A 166 1.69 -4.10 6.85
CA PRO A 166 0.61 -4.02 5.87
C PRO A 166 0.01 -5.41 5.64
N ILE A 167 -1.27 -5.47 5.32
CA ILE A 167 -1.91 -6.72 4.93
C ILE A 167 -1.63 -6.98 3.46
N VAL A 168 -0.84 -8.00 3.19
CA VAL A 168 -0.60 -8.51 1.83
C VAL A 168 -1.59 -9.63 1.56
N LEU A 169 -2.35 -9.47 0.48
CA LEU A 169 -3.32 -10.46 0.05
C LEU A 169 -2.64 -11.55 -0.78
N PRO A 170 -2.90 -12.82 -0.51
CA PRO A 170 -2.53 -13.88 -1.43
C PRO A 170 -3.40 -13.79 -2.70
N ARG A 171 -2.84 -14.15 -3.87
CA ARG A 171 -3.52 -14.02 -5.17
C ARG A 171 -4.90 -14.66 -5.21
N ARG A 172 -5.11 -15.79 -4.53
CA ARG A 172 -6.41 -16.47 -4.42
C ARG A 172 -7.54 -15.61 -3.81
N LEU A 173 -7.19 -14.52 -3.11
CA LEU A 173 -8.17 -13.61 -2.51
C LEU A 173 -8.41 -12.34 -3.33
N TYR A 174 -7.69 -12.09 -4.41
CA TYR A 174 -7.83 -10.86 -5.18
C TYR A 174 -9.24 -10.70 -5.75
N ASP A 175 -9.77 -11.76 -6.35
CA ASP A 175 -11.11 -11.74 -6.94
C ASP A 175 -12.19 -11.49 -5.89
N THR A 176 -12.14 -12.23 -4.78
CA THR A 176 -13.06 -12.04 -3.67
C THR A 176 -12.93 -10.65 -3.03
N TRP A 177 -11.69 -10.12 -2.91
CA TRP A 177 -11.46 -8.78 -2.39
C TRP A 177 -12.04 -7.69 -3.29
N LEU A 178 -11.93 -7.87 -4.59
CA LEU A 178 -12.41 -6.93 -5.61
C LEU A 178 -13.86 -7.20 -6.07
N GLU A 179 -14.56 -8.16 -5.46
CA GLU A 179 -15.96 -8.41 -5.77
C GLU A 179 -16.80 -7.15 -5.51
N PRO A 180 -17.63 -6.71 -6.48
CA PRO A 180 -18.49 -5.55 -6.30
C PRO A 180 -19.52 -5.75 -5.18
N GLY A 181 -19.94 -4.64 -4.58
CA GLY A 181 -20.96 -4.64 -3.55
C GLY A 181 -20.44 -4.51 -2.12
N PRO A 182 -21.36 -4.30 -1.17
CA PRO A 182 -21.00 -4.14 0.23
C PRO A 182 -20.64 -5.48 0.87
N VAL A 183 -19.54 -5.49 1.60
CA VAL A 183 -19.17 -6.61 2.49
C VAL A 183 -18.86 -6.03 3.86
N PRO A 184 -19.49 -6.54 4.93
CA PRO A 184 -19.25 -6.03 6.27
C PRO A 184 -17.76 -6.07 6.63
N LEU A 185 -17.23 -4.97 7.17
CA LEU A 185 -15.82 -4.87 7.55
C LEU A 185 -15.43 -5.91 8.62
N SER A 186 -16.39 -6.36 9.44
CA SER A 186 -16.20 -7.45 10.41
C SER A 186 -15.87 -8.79 9.74
N GLU A 187 -16.45 -9.06 8.57
CA GLU A 187 -16.16 -10.28 7.81
C GLU A 187 -14.73 -10.23 7.25
N TRP A 188 -14.33 -9.10 6.65
CA TRP A 188 -12.96 -8.92 6.18
C TRP A 188 -11.96 -9.02 7.34
N ARG A 189 -12.24 -8.42 8.49
CA ARG A 189 -11.39 -8.53 9.67
C ARG A 189 -11.12 -9.99 10.05
N ARG A 190 -12.12 -10.87 9.95
CA ARG A 190 -11.97 -12.31 10.20
C ARG A 190 -11.11 -12.97 9.13
N ARG A 191 -11.36 -12.71 7.83
CA ARG A 191 -10.65 -13.33 6.70
C ARG A 191 -9.18 -12.92 6.61
N LEU A 192 -8.86 -11.71 7.05
CA LEU A 192 -7.51 -11.13 6.94
C LEU A 192 -6.63 -11.40 8.18
N ARG A 193 -7.20 -12.00 9.23
CA ARG A 193 -6.51 -12.19 10.52
C ARG A 193 -5.27 -13.05 10.41
N ASP A 194 -5.36 -14.17 9.71
CA ASP A 194 -4.40 -15.26 9.80
C ASP A 194 -3.51 -15.37 8.55
N LEU A 195 -3.41 -14.28 7.78
CA LEU A 195 -2.54 -14.23 6.61
C LEU A 195 -1.08 -14.07 7.04
N GLU A 196 -0.24 -14.99 6.64
CA GLU A 196 1.21 -14.96 6.90
C GLU A 196 1.99 -15.06 5.59
N PRO A 197 2.27 -13.93 4.92
CA PRO A 197 3.05 -13.93 3.70
C PRO A 197 4.52 -14.27 3.98
N PRO A 198 5.18 -15.07 3.12
CA PRO A 198 6.56 -15.49 3.29
C PRO A 198 7.51 -14.36 2.92
N PHE A 199 7.66 -13.39 3.82
CA PHE A 199 8.61 -12.31 3.62
C PHE A 199 10.04 -12.72 3.99
N ILE A 200 10.98 -12.25 3.19
CA ILE A 200 12.38 -12.12 3.58
C ILE A 200 12.65 -10.68 3.99
N ALA A 201 13.50 -10.50 5.00
CA ALA A 201 13.87 -9.20 5.53
C ALA A 201 15.38 -9.00 5.40
N ARG A 202 15.81 -7.84 4.92
CA ARG A 202 17.22 -7.48 4.89
C ARG A 202 17.45 -6.06 5.36
N PRO A 203 18.47 -5.80 6.20
CA PRO A 203 18.86 -4.45 6.55
C PRO A 203 19.45 -3.75 5.33
N ILE A 204 19.13 -2.47 5.20
CA ILE A 204 19.57 -1.66 4.07
C ILE A 204 20.17 -0.34 4.53
N SER A 205 20.79 0.38 3.60
CA SER A 205 21.37 1.71 3.84
C SER A 205 20.32 2.71 4.33
N THR A 206 20.72 3.61 5.21
CA THR A 206 19.92 4.75 5.67
C THR A 206 19.62 5.77 4.58
N TYR A 207 20.13 5.60 3.36
CA TYR A 207 19.84 6.44 2.21
C TYR A 207 18.32 6.57 1.97
N VAL A 208 17.55 5.47 2.14
CA VAL A 208 16.10 5.45 2.01
C VAL A 208 15.35 6.34 3.02
N ASN A 209 15.99 6.77 4.11
CA ASN A 209 15.35 7.58 5.15
C ASN A 209 14.88 8.94 4.61
N VAL A 210 15.57 9.50 3.64
CA VAL A 210 15.20 10.74 2.96
C VAL A 210 14.13 10.44 1.90
N VAL A 211 12.99 11.12 1.97
CA VAL A 211 11.82 10.85 1.11
C VAL A 211 12.11 11.12 -0.36
N GLU A 212 12.93 12.11 -0.62
CA GLU A 212 13.33 12.59 -1.95
C GLU A 212 14.35 11.66 -2.64
N HIS A 213 14.99 10.78 -1.88
CA HIS A 213 15.91 9.81 -2.45
C HIS A 213 15.15 8.74 -3.24
N GLU A 214 15.63 8.45 -4.42
CA GLU A 214 15.10 7.45 -5.37
C GLU A 214 16.23 6.62 -5.97
N GLY A 215 15.86 5.58 -6.68
CA GLY A 215 16.81 4.71 -7.37
C GLY A 215 17.23 3.48 -6.56
N PRO A 216 18.02 2.60 -7.20
CA PRO A 216 18.46 1.33 -6.60
C PRO A 216 19.30 1.51 -5.33
N GLU A 217 19.88 2.68 -5.11
CA GLU A 217 20.63 3.03 -3.90
C GLU A 217 19.78 2.95 -2.63
N CYS A 218 18.44 3.12 -2.76
CA CYS A 218 17.50 2.91 -1.67
C CYS A 218 17.51 1.47 -1.13
N LEU A 219 17.97 0.52 -1.95
CA LEU A 219 18.06 -0.91 -1.62
C LEU A 219 19.48 -1.38 -1.35
N ALA A 220 20.46 -0.47 -1.37
CA ALA A 220 21.83 -0.81 -1.07
C ALA A 220 21.95 -1.47 0.32
N PRO A 221 22.82 -2.48 0.50
CA PRO A 221 23.02 -3.12 1.80
C PRO A 221 23.52 -2.11 2.82
N LEU A 222 23.22 -2.38 4.10
CA LEU A 222 23.82 -1.59 5.20
C LEU A 222 25.34 -1.72 5.11
N PRO A 223 26.09 -0.60 5.15
CA PRO A 223 27.54 -0.66 5.20
C PRO A 223 28.00 -1.52 6.37
N ALA A 224 29.04 -2.31 6.16
CA ALA A 224 29.69 -3.04 7.25
C ALA A 224 30.14 -2.04 8.34
N PRO A 225 30.00 -2.39 9.63
CA PRO A 225 30.58 -1.55 10.68
C PRO A 225 32.07 -1.39 10.46
N ALA A 226 32.53 -0.14 10.53
CA ALA A 226 33.95 0.18 10.43
C ALA A 226 34.71 -0.34 11.65
#